data_2e1cc53e41052092c92f42809e1d2665
#
_entry.id   2e1cc53e41052092c92f42809e1d2665
#
_cell.length_a   1.000
_cell.length_b   1.000
_cell.length_c   1.000
_cell.angle_alpha   90.00
_cell.angle_beta   90.00
_cell.angle_gamma   90.00
#
_symmetry.space_group_name_H-M   'P 1'
#
loop_
_entity.id
_entity.type
_entity.pdbx_description
1 polymer ?
#
loop_
_entity_poly.entity_id
_entity_poly.type
_entity_poly.pdbx_seq_one_letter_code
_entity_poly.pdbx_strand_id
1 'polypeptide(L)'
;MSLLTFILPVLMVEKVMLLSIVLLTAFGYRKLIHSFQSGISLNSWMLFPFLFNFVFCLGFINYSLAVALFPFALSWWINNRTNYSFKNIIIGFCWLALIYFSHLVIFLFTVLAMGLYTLSHWKKLHAECWKEVRLLLTFSLPWMLFSALFVWLSGANGYRGEVSYLPFSDLVQQIAESRIFIVYNYDDENGLTLIYSFFVLLALGWSIFERKKINFQLFPYLLVLVFLLMIFILPDSLASGGILSIRIIQLFFLCLMIYFASMESSAFKSYLMAGFSVGFSCMMMLHHYPTQKGLSDDAQSFIHAGTSLNEHDLVMPLNYSPNWMHSNMCSYMGAVSKAMVLDNYEPTQGHFPLVWKEKCNPEKVLGNYTSSNHPCVHLNEFEQTFQRKITHVTVWKGENSNAADSCDQAVNALLKDQFKVTYQDNNIQLLSRKK
;
A
#
# COMPACT_ATOMS: atom_id res chain seq x y z
N MET A 1 -13.53 2.85 -2.70
CA MET A 1 -14.30 1.93 -1.82
C MET A 1 -15.71 2.45 -1.52
N SER A 2 -15.89 3.69 -1.10
CA SER A 2 -17.22 4.24 -0.68
C SER A 2 -18.35 4.04 -1.71
N LEU A 3 -18.09 4.13 -3.00
CA LEU A 3 -19.13 3.89 -4.02
C LEU A 3 -19.61 2.44 -4.08
N LEU A 4 -18.73 1.48 -3.82
CA LEU A 4 -19.07 0.06 -3.84
C LEU A 4 -19.88 -0.35 -2.61
N THR A 5 -19.76 0.36 -1.48
CA THR A 5 -20.52 0.06 -0.26
C THR A 5 -22.02 0.40 -0.40
N PHE A 6 -22.42 1.16 -1.43
CA PHE A 6 -23.84 1.33 -1.77
C PHE A 6 -24.46 0.07 -2.40
N ILE A 7 -23.63 -0.81 -2.96
CA ILE A 7 -24.10 -1.97 -3.73
C ILE A 7 -23.78 -3.28 -3.01
N LEU A 8 -22.66 -3.34 -2.29
CA LEU A 8 -22.12 -4.54 -1.66
C LEU A 8 -21.88 -4.33 -0.16
N PRO A 9 -22.02 -5.37 0.68
CA PRO A 9 -21.60 -5.32 2.08
C PRO A 9 -20.13 -4.95 2.23
N VAL A 10 -19.78 -4.18 3.26
CA VAL A 10 -18.43 -3.61 3.46
C VAL A 10 -17.32 -4.67 3.39
N LEU A 11 -17.49 -5.82 4.07
CA LEU A 11 -16.53 -6.92 4.04
C LEU A 11 -16.37 -7.54 2.64
N MET A 12 -17.41 -7.50 1.82
CA MET A 12 -17.35 -7.97 0.44
C MET A 12 -16.64 -6.95 -0.47
N VAL A 13 -16.84 -5.66 -0.22
CA VAL A 13 -16.12 -4.59 -0.93
C VAL A 13 -14.63 -4.72 -0.75
N GLU A 14 -14.15 -4.98 0.46
CA GLU A 14 -12.73 -5.21 0.74
C GLU A 14 -12.18 -6.35 -0.12
N LYS A 15 -12.81 -7.52 -0.08
CA LYS A 15 -12.39 -8.70 -0.86
C LYS A 15 -12.39 -8.44 -2.37
N VAL A 16 -13.42 -7.77 -2.88
CA VAL A 16 -13.52 -7.41 -4.31
C VAL A 16 -12.40 -6.44 -4.70
N MET A 17 -12.09 -5.45 -3.86
CA MET A 17 -11.01 -4.49 -4.11
C MET A 17 -9.65 -5.18 -4.13
N LEU A 18 -9.34 -6.03 -3.15
CA LEU A 18 -8.08 -6.76 -3.07
C LEU A 18 -7.91 -7.68 -4.30
N LEU A 19 -8.94 -8.45 -4.64
CA LEU A 19 -8.92 -9.30 -5.84
C LEU A 19 -8.74 -8.47 -7.12
N SER A 20 -9.43 -7.33 -7.23
CA SER A 20 -9.32 -6.45 -8.39
C SER A 20 -7.90 -5.90 -8.55
N ILE A 21 -7.22 -5.52 -7.47
CA ILE A 21 -5.84 -5.03 -7.52
C ILE A 21 -4.90 -6.13 -8.03
N VAL A 22 -5.02 -7.34 -7.50
CA VAL A 22 -4.20 -8.49 -7.94
C VAL A 22 -4.40 -8.77 -9.42
N LEU A 23 -5.64 -8.86 -9.88
CA LEU A 23 -5.96 -9.10 -11.30
C LEU A 23 -5.51 -7.94 -12.20
N LEU A 24 -5.78 -6.69 -11.83
CA LEU A 24 -5.34 -5.53 -12.59
C LEU A 24 -3.82 -5.46 -12.68
N THR A 25 -3.09 -5.78 -11.60
CA THR A 25 -1.63 -5.84 -11.63
C THR A 25 -1.15 -6.87 -12.65
N ALA A 26 -1.65 -8.11 -12.57
CA ALA A 26 -1.25 -9.19 -13.47
C ALA A 26 -1.56 -8.85 -14.95
N PHE A 27 -2.78 -8.43 -15.25
CA PHE A 27 -3.20 -8.08 -16.62
C PHE A 27 -2.56 -6.81 -17.14
N GLY A 28 -2.37 -5.80 -16.28
CA GLY A 28 -1.77 -4.53 -16.65
C GLY A 28 -0.32 -4.70 -17.09
N TYR A 29 0.48 -5.38 -16.30
CA TYR A 29 1.88 -5.65 -16.65
C TYR A 29 2.01 -6.57 -17.86
N ARG A 30 1.17 -7.60 -17.98
CA ARG A 30 1.12 -8.41 -19.20
C ARG A 30 0.84 -7.55 -20.43
N LYS A 31 -0.13 -6.63 -20.34
CA LYS A 31 -0.47 -5.70 -21.43
C LYS A 31 0.70 -4.78 -21.76
N LEU A 32 1.40 -4.26 -20.75
CA LEU A 32 2.57 -3.41 -20.93
C LEU A 32 3.71 -4.16 -21.64
N ILE A 33 4.00 -5.39 -21.23
CA ILE A 33 5.04 -6.22 -21.87
C ILE A 33 4.69 -6.49 -23.33
N HIS A 34 3.42 -6.74 -23.66
CA HIS A 34 2.95 -6.86 -25.03
C HIS A 34 3.17 -5.60 -25.89
N SER A 35 3.26 -4.42 -25.28
CA SER A 35 3.58 -3.19 -26.03
C SER A 35 5.05 -3.14 -26.49
N PHE A 36 5.92 -3.98 -25.93
CA PHE A 36 7.33 -4.08 -26.30
C PHE A 36 7.64 -5.29 -27.18
N GLN A 37 6.85 -6.36 -27.07
CA GLN A 37 7.10 -7.62 -27.76
C GLN A 37 5.83 -8.12 -28.48
N SER A 38 5.98 -8.55 -29.73
CA SER A 38 4.91 -9.23 -30.47
C SER A 38 4.89 -10.71 -30.07
N GLY A 39 3.92 -11.13 -29.29
CA GLY A 39 3.73 -12.53 -28.91
C GLY A 39 3.39 -12.73 -27.43
N ILE A 40 3.03 -13.95 -27.06
CA ILE A 40 2.78 -14.31 -25.63
C ILE A 40 4.15 -14.54 -24.98
N SER A 41 4.63 -13.53 -24.27
CA SER A 41 5.89 -13.66 -23.52
C SER A 41 5.63 -14.34 -22.19
N LEU A 42 6.23 -15.52 -21.98
CA LEU A 42 6.32 -16.18 -20.68
C LEU A 42 7.00 -15.28 -19.62
N ASN A 43 7.81 -14.33 -20.08
CA ASN A 43 8.50 -13.37 -19.22
C ASN A 43 7.52 -12.51 -18.39
N SER A 44 6.25 -12.37 -18.82
CA SER A 44 5.24 -11.68 -18.02
C SER A 44 4.97 -12.37 -16.67
N TRP A 45 5.29 -13.64 -16.54
CA TRP A 45 5.11 -14.41 -15.30
C TRP A 45 6.16 -14.06 -14.23
N MET A 46 7.22 -13.35 -14.59
CA MET A 46 8.19 -12.81 -13.63
C MET A 46 7.57 -11.83 -12.63
N LEU A 47 6.35 -11.38 -12.88
CA LEU A 47 5.61 -10.47 -12.00
C LEU A 47 4.86 -11.16 -10.86
N PHE A 48 4.72 -12.49 -10.88
CA PHE A 48 3.97 -13.20 -9.85
C PHE A 48 4.39 -12.89 -8.41
N PRO A 49 5.70 -12.78 -8.07
CA PRO A 49 6.12 -12.43 -6.71
C PRO A 49 5.56 -11.10 -6.22
N PHE A 50 5.31 -10.15 -7.13
CA PHE A 50 4.87 -8.79 -6.78
C PHE A 50 3.36 -8.66 -6.55
N LEU A 51 2.57 -9.71 -6.81
CA LEU A 51 1.13 -9.69 -6.57
C LEU A 51 0.79 -9.58 -5.08
N PHE A 52 1.63 -10.19 -4.23
CA PHE A 52 1.49 -10.18 -2.77
C PHE A 52 2.79 -9.68 -2.15
N ASN A 53 2.96 -8.37 -2.09
CA ASN A 53 4.14 -7.71 -1.57
C ASN A 53 3.85 -7.03 -0.23
N PHE A 54 4.90 -6.62 0.49
CA PHE A 54 4.82 -5.97 1.79
C PHE A 54 3.84 -4.78 1.79
N VAL A 55 3.93 -3.88 0.81
CA VAL A 55 3.10 -2.66 0.76
C VAL A 55 1.62 -2.99 0.56
N PHE A 56 1.31 -4.03 -0.24
CA PHE A 56 -0.05 -4.54 -0.40
C PHE A 56 -0.59 -5.15 0.89
N CYS A 57 0.21 -5.98 1.57
CA CYS A 57 -0.17 -6.63 2.83
C CYS A 57 -0.29 -5.65 3.99
N LEU A 58 0.45 -4.51 3.96
CA LEU A 58 0.28 -3.38 4.88
C LEU A 58 -1.06 -2.64 4.73
N GLY A 59 -1.86 -2.96 3.71
CA GLY A 59 -3.15 -2.31 3.48
C GLY A 59 -3.06 -0.99 2.73
N PHE A 60 -1.94 -0.65 2.07
CA PHE A 60 -1.85 0.53 1.20
C PHE A 60 -2.65 0.33 -0.10
N ILE A 61 -3.98 0.17 0.04
CA ILE A 61 -4.90 -0.18 -1.04
C ILE A 61 -4.87 0.85 -2.17
N ASN A 62 -4.88 2.14 -1.82
CA ASN A 62 -4.87 3.23 -2.80
C ASN A 62 -3.57 3.25 -3.62
N TYR A 63 -2.43 3.08 -2.95
CA TYR A 63 -1.13 2.95 -3.61
C TYR A 63 -1.09 1.72 -4.52
N SER A 64 -1.50 0.56 -4.02
CA SER A 64 -1.50 -0.70 -4.76
C SER A 64 -2.41 -0.66 -5.98
N LEU A 65 -3.58 0.01 -5.88
CA LEU A 65 -4.46 0.27 -7.01
C LEU A 65 -3.78 1.15 -8.07
N ALA A 66 -3.12 2.23 -7.66
CA ALA A 66 -2.39 3.09 -8.57
C ALA A 66 -1.26 2.35 -9.30
N VAL A 67 -0.49 1.50 -8.57
CA VAL A 67 0.54 0.63 -9.16
C VAL A 67 -0.06 -0.37 -10.16
N ALA A 68 -1.26 -0.89 -9.90
CA ALA A 68 -1.97 -1.78 -10.82
C ALA A 68 -2.47 -1.06 -12.09
N LEU A 69 -2.84 0.22 -11.99
CA LEU A 69 -3.31 1.04 -13.12
C LEU A 69 -2.15 1.61 -13.96
N PHE A 70 -0.99 1.84 -13.36
CA PHE A 70 0.21 2.39 -14.01
C PHE A 70 0.58 1.68 -15.33
N PRO A 71 0.68 0.34 -15.41
CA PRO A 71 1.05 -0.33 -16.65
C PRO A 71 0.00 -0.21 -17.74
N PHE A 72 -1.29 -0.08 -17.41
CA PHE A 72 -2.34 0.16 -18.40
C PHE A 72 -2.18 1.55 -19.04
N ALA A 73 -1.96 2.57 -18.22
CA ALA A 73 -1.76 3.94 -18.68
C ALA A 73 -0.50 4.06 -19.54
N LEU A 74 0.61 3.44 -19.11
CA LEU A 74 1.86 3.43 -19.85
C LEU A 74 1.74 2.65 -21.17
N SER A 75 1.10 1.47 -21.16
CA SER A 75 0.82 0.71 -22.37
C SER A 75 -0.06 1.51 -23.35
N TRP A 76 -1.09 2.19 -22.83
CA TRP A 76 -1.92 3.06 -23.63
C TRP A 76 -1.11 4.19 -24.28
N TRP A 77 -0.22 4.86 -23.50
CA TRP A 77 0.68 5.89 -24.01
C TRP A 77 1.56 5.38 -25.14
N ILE A 78 2.25 4.27 -24.93
CA ILE A 78 3.14 3.65 -25.92
C ILE A 78 2.44 3.44 -27.28
N ASN A 79 1.17 3.00 -27.24
CA ASN A 79 0.43 2.63 -28.45
C ASN A 79 -0.32 3.81 -29.09
N ASN A 80 -0.58 4.92 -28.37
CA ASN A 80 -1.46 5.99 -28.85
C ASN A 80 -0.82 7.40 -28.88
N ARG A 81 0.45 7.54 -28.46
CA ARG A 81 1.13 8.83 -28.31
C ARG A 81 1.19 9.70 -29.59
N THR A 82 1.07 9.10 -30.75
CA THR A 82 1.04 9.82 -32.04
C THR A 82 -0.36 10.17 -32.52
N ASN A 83 -1.39 9.69 -31.84
CA ASN A 83 -2.79 9.88 -32.23
C ASN A 83 -3.42 11.03 -31.42
N TYR A 84 -3.57 12.19 -32.05
CA TYR A 84 -4.08 13.45 -31.47
C TYR A 84 -5.60 13.58 -31.55
N SER A 85 -6.35 12.50 -31.68
CA SER A 85 -7.81 12.58 -31.67
C SER A 85 -8.32 13.04 -30.31
N PHE A 86 -9.44 13.79 -30.30
CA PHE A 86 -10.10 14.24 -29.07
C PHE A 86 -10.42 13.07 -28.12
N LYS A 87 -10.83 11.93 -28.69
CA LYS A 87 -11.07 10.70 -27.95
C LYS A 87 -9.83 10.24 -27.16
N ASN A 88 -8.65 10.27 -27.79
CA ASN A 88 -7.41 9.85 -27.14
C ASN A 88 -6.96 10.84 -26.05
N ILE A 89 -7.19 12.12 -26.23
CA ILE A 89 -6.94 13.13 -25.19
C ILE A 89 -7.80 12.83 -23.96
N ILE A 90 -9.09 12.56 -24.14
CA ILE A 90 -9.98 12.21 -23.03
C ILE A 90 -9.53 10.91 -22.34
N ILE A 91 -9.19 9.87 -23.10
CA ILE A 91 -8.73 8.60 -22.53
C ILE A 91 -7.45 8.80 -21.71
N GLY A 92 -6.47 9.55 -22.23
CA GLY A 92 -5.24 9.87 -21.50
C GLY A 92 -5.51 10.66 -20.22
N PHE A 93 -6.36 11.67 -20.30
CA PHE A 93 -6.81 12.45 -19.14
C PHE A 93 -7.49 11.56 -18.09
N CYS A 94 -8.38 10.64 -18.49
CA CYS A 94 -9.05 9.69 -17.61
C CYS A 94 -8.06 8.71 -16.94
N TRP A 95 -7.07 8.18 -17.68
CA TRP A 95 -6.04 7.32 -17.10
C TRP A 95 -5.26 8.04 -16.01
N LEU A 96 -4.82 9.28 -16.30
CA LEU A 96 -4.08 10.06 -15.29
C LEU A 96 -4.96 10.48 -14.13
N ALA A 97 -6.25 10.79 -14.35
CA ALA A 97 -7.21 11.06 -13.29
C ALA A 97 -7.36 9.87 -12.34
N LEU A 98 -7.59 8.67 -12.89
CA LEU A 98 -7.74 7.45 -12.08
C LEU A 98 -6.52 7.21 -11.20
N ILE A 99 -5.30 7.37 -11.74
CA ILE A 99 -4.06 7.18 -10.99
C ILE A 99 -3.88 8.32 -9.97
N TYR A 100 -4.16 9.57 -10.34
CA TYR A 100 -4.07 10.74 -9.46
C TYR A 100 -4.95 10.58 -8.21
N PHE A 101 -6.22 10.24 -8.40
CA PHE A 101 -7.15 10.03 -7.29
C PHE A 101 -6.87 8.75 -6.49
N SER A 102 -6.15 7.80 -7.08
CA SER A 102 -5.67 6.64 -6.33
C SER A 102 -4.43 6.99 -5.51
N HIS A 103 -3.38 7.58 -6.13
CA HIS A 103 -2.15 7.92 -5.41
C HIS A 103 -1.29 8.94 -6.16
N LEU A 104 -1.07 10.12 -5.53
CA LEU A 104 -0.35 11.24 -6.12
C LEU A 104 1.08 10.88 -6.59
N VAL A 105 1.85 10.16 -5.78
CA VAL A 105 3.24 9.80 -6.10
C VAL A 105 3.31 8.90 -7.33
N ILE A 106 2.38 7.92 -7.44
CA ILE A 106 2.33 7.03 -8.62
C ILE A 106 1.89 7.79 -9.88
N PHE A 107 1.00 8.80 -9.72
CA PHE A 107 0.67 9.70 -10.83
C PHE A 107 1.93 10.41 -11.36
N LEU A 108 2.74 11.00 -10.49
CA LEU A 108 3.99 11.67 -10.89
C LEU A 108 4.96 10.70 -11.58
N PHE A 109 5.09 9.48 -11.06
CA PHE A 109 5.92 8.45 -11.69
C PHE A 109 5.36 7.98 -13.04
N THR A 110 4.04 7.95 -13.20
CA THR A 110 3.42 7.63 -14.48
C THR A 110 3.75 8.68 -15.54
N VAL A 111 3.60 9.96 -15.19
CA VAL A 111 3.96 11.08 -16.10
C VAL A 111 5.45 11.05 -16.43
N LEU A 112 6.31 10.80 -15.44
CA LEU A 112 7.75 10.65 -15.64
C LEU A 112 8.07 9.48 -16.59
N ALA A 113 7.45 8.31 -16.41
CA ALA A 113 7.66 7.15 -17.27
C ALA A 113 7.20 7.41 -18.71
N MET A 114 6.06 8.08 -18.91
CA MET A 114 5.60 8.51 -20.24
C MET A 114 6.58 9.48 -20.90
N GLY A 115 7.11 10.44 -20.11
CA GLY A 115 8.15 11.38 -20.58
C GLY A 115 9.46 10.68 -20.96
N LEU A 116 9.93 9.74 -20.13
CA LEU A 116 11.12 8.94 -20.40
C LEU A 116 10.96 8.10 -21.68
N TYR A 117 9.75 7.54 -21.89
CA TYR A 117 9.46 6.84 -23.14
C TYR A 117 9.61 7.74 -24.35
N THR A 118 9.01 8.92 -24.32
CA THR A 118 9.12 9.93 -25.39
C THR A 118 10.59 10.32 -25.61
N LEU A 119 11.35 10.61 -24.55
CA LEU A 119 12.76 10.97 -24.62
C LEU A 119 13.64 9.85 -25.20
N SER A 120 13.30 8.59 -24.94
CA SER A 120 14.07 7.44 -25.47
C SER A 120 14.10 7.37 -27.00
N HIS A 121 13.13 8.01 -27.67
CA HIS A 121 12.99 8.06 -29.12
C HIS A 121 13.43 9.41 -29.73
N TRP A 122 13.91 10.36 -28.93
CA TRP A 122 14.23 11.74 -29.32
C TRP A 122 15.13 11.83 -30.56
N LYS A 123 16.19 11.00 -30.60
CA LYS A 123 17.16 11.02 -31.72
C LYS A 123 16.58 10.61 -33.08
N LYS A 124 15.47 9.87 -33.09
CA LYS A 124 14.87 9.34 -34.32
C LYS A 124 13.80 10.26 -34.92
N LEU A 125 13.14 11.09 -34.11
CA LEU A 125 11.87 11.71 -34.47
C LEU A 125 11.68 13.10 -33.82
N HIS A 126 12.64 14.04 -33.94
CA HIS A 126 12.58 15.34 -33.25
C HIS A 126 11.22 16.08 -33.33
N ALA A 127 10.63 16.19 -34.52
CA ALA A 127 9.37 16.92 -34.70
C ALA A 127 8.18 16.18 -34.04
N GLU A 128 8.18 14.85 -34.05
CA GLU A 128 7.13 14.04 -33.44
C GLU A 128 7.26 14.03 -31.92
N CYS A 129 8.47 14.00 -31.38
CA CYS A 129 8.69 14.09 -29.92
C CYS A 129 8.11 15.38 -29.32
N TRP A 130 8.22 16.52 -30.00
CA TRP A 130 7.58 17.76 -29.53
C TRP A 130 6.06 17.67 -29.52
N LYS A 131 5.47 16.98 -30.49
CA LYS A 131 4.04 16.72 -30.47
C LYS A 131 3.66 15.83 -29.27
N GLU A 132 4.40 14.74 -29.05
CA GLU A 132 4.17 13.85 -27.90
C GLU A 132 4.29 14.60 -26.56
N VAL A 133 5.31 15.46 -26.39
CA VAL A 133 5.47 16.30 -25.20
C VAL A 133 4.27 17.22 -25.01
N ARG A 134 3.81 17.89 -26.07
CA ARG A 134 2.60 18.75 -26.01
C ARG A 134 1.37 17.94 -25.60
N LEU A 135 1.19 16.75 -26.16
CA LEU A 135 0.07 15.88 -25.82
C LEU A 135 0.15 15.47 -24.35
N LEU A 136 1.32 15.02 -23.87
CA LEU A 136 1.55 14.66 -22.47
C LEU A 136 1.22 15.83 -21.54
N LEU A 137 1.71 17.03 -21.86
CA LEU A 137 1.41 18.23 -21.08
C LEU A 137 -0.08 18.57 -21.09
N THR A 138 -0.77 18.41 -22.22
CA THR A 138 -2.20 18.75 -22.36
C THR A 138 -3.04 17.97 -21.34
N PHE A 139 -2.81 16.68 -21.15
CA PHE A 139 -3.61 15.91 -20.21
C PHE A 139 -2.99 15.72 -18.82
N SER A 140 -1.70 15.99 -18.63
CA SER A 140 -1.07 15.91 -17.30
C SER A 140 -1.07 17.25 -16.55
N LEU A 141 -0.96 18.39 -17.25
CA LEU A 141 -0.83 19.71 -16.64
C LEU A 141 -1.96 20.06 -15.66
N PRO A 142 -3.25 19.82 -15.95
CA PRO A 142 -4.30 20.08 -14.98
C PRO A 142 -4.07 19.36 -13.65
N TRP A 143 -3.71 18.08 -13.70
CA TRP A 143 -3.46 17.27 -12.50
C TRP A 143 -2.19 17.69 -11.77
N MET A 144 -1.16 18.13 -12.49
CA MET A 144 0.05 18.71 -11.89
C MET A 144 -0.25 20.01 -11.16
N LEU A 145 -1.11 20.87 -11.73
CA LEU A 145 -1.55 22.11 -11.08
C LEU A 145 -2.38 21.81 -9.83
N PHE A 146 -3.30 20.83 -9.88
CA PHE A 146 -4.03 20.36 -8.68
C PHE A 146 -3.09 19.78 -7.63
N SER A 147 -2.05 19.06 -8.02
CA SER A 147 -1.03 18.56 -7.11
C SER A 147 -0.29 19.68 -6.41
N ALA A 148 0.15 20.69 -7.18
CA ALA A 148 0.85 21.87 -6.64
C ALA A 148 -0.06 22.65 -5.67
N LEU A 149 -1.33 22.85 -6.04
CA LEU A 149 -2.33 23.49 -5.19
C LEU A 149 -2.56 22.71 -3.89
N PHE A 150 -2.69 21.39 -3.99
CA PHE A 150 -2.86 20.52 -2.81
C PHE A 150 -1.66 20.64 -1.85
N VAL A 151 -0.44 20.57 -2.36
CA VAL A 151 0.78 20.70 -1.55
C VAL A 151 0.87 22.09 -0.92
N TRP A 152 0.53 23.14 -1.68
CA TRP A 152 0.52 24.51 -1.18
C TRP A 152 -0.51 24.72 -0.05
N LEU A 153 -1.75 24.25 -0.24
CA LEU A 153 -2.82 24.36 0.76
C LEU A 153 -2.50 23.52 2.02
N SER A 154 -1.94 22.32 1.86
CA SER A 154 -1.54 21.48 2.98
C SER A 154 -0.42 22.15 3.79
N GLY A 155 0.57 22.76 3.13
CA GLY A 155 1.64 23.50 3.78
C GLY A 155 1.14 24.77 4.52
N ALA A 156 0.16 25.48 3.95
CA ALA A 156 -0.46 26.65 4.55
C ALA A 156 -1.24 26.32 5.83
N ASN A 157 -1.81 25.10 5.92
CA ASN A 157 -2.53 24.62 7.09
C ASN A 157 -1.63 24.03 8.20
N GLY A 158 -0.31 24.17 8.09
CA GLY A 158 0.65 23.72 9.11
C GLY A 158 0.97 22.22 9.09
N TYR A 159 0.46 21.45 8.12
CA TYR A 159 0.78 20.03 7.96
C TYR A 159 2.15 19.84 7.30
N ARG A 160 3.19 20.33 7.95
CA ARG A 160 4.58 20.04 7.58
C ARG A 160 5.01 18.80 8.36
N GLY A 161 4.77 17.62 7.80
CA GLY A 161 5.37 16.40 8.32
C GLY A 161 6.89 16.50 8.28
N GLU A 162 7.55 15.86 9.21
CA GLU A 162 9.01 15.75 9.21
C GLU A 162 9.48 15.04 7.94
N VAL A 163 10.55 15.58 7.34
CA VAL A 163 11.25 14.94 6.24
C VAL A 163 12.36 14.09 6.84
N SER A 164 12.31 12.78 6.63
CA SER A 164 13.37 11.89 7.11
C SER A 164 13.96 11.08 5.96
N TYR A 165 15.24 10.78 6.08
CA TYR A 165 15.99 9.96 5.13
C TYR A 165 16.52 8.72 5.84
N LEU A 166 16.47 7.57 5.17
CA LEU A 166 17.16 6.39 5.65
C LEU A 166 18.67 6.48 5.35
N PRO A 167 19.52 5.91 6.20
CA PRO A 167 20.94 5.74 5.91
C PRO A 167 21.16 4.99 4.59
N PHE A 168 22.22 5.36 3.88
CA PHE A 168 22.57 4.69 2.61
C PHE A 168 22.74 3.17 2.77
N SER A 169 23.35 2.72 3.88
CA SER A 169 23.50 1.30 4.22
C SER A 169 22.15 0.57 4.25
N ASP A 170 21.16 1.17 4.85
CA ASP A 170 19.84 0.58 5.05
C ASP A 170 19.08 0.46 3.72
N LEU A 171 19.21 1.46 2.85
CA LEU A 171 18.64 1.41 1.51
C LEU A 171 19.28 0.30 0.67
N VAL A 172 20.60 0.16 0.72
CA VAL A 172 21.33 -0.92 0.04
C VAL A 172 20.92 -2.28 0.60
N GLN A 173 20.80 -2.40 1.92
CA GLN A 173 20.36 -3.62 2.56
C GLN A 173 18.94 -4.00 2.13
N GLN A 174 17.99 -3.07 2.13
CA GLN A 174 16.61 -3.32 1.70
C GLN A 174 16.52 -3.80 0.25
N ILE A 175 17.36 -3.27 -0.65
CA ILE A 175 17.44 -3.75 -2.04
C ILE A 175 18.06 -5.16 -2.08
N ALA A 176 19.17 -5.37 -1.39
CA ALA A 176 19.90 -6.64 -1.41
C ALA A 176 19.08 -7.80 -0.83
N GLU A 177 18.30 -7.54 0.18
CA GLU A 177 17.40 -8.52 0.82
C GLU A 177 16.06 -8.68 0.13
N SER A 178 15.78 -7.91 -0.94
CA SER A 178 14.44 -7.83 -1.54
C SER A 178 13.35 -7.59 -0.49
N ARG A 179 13.54 -6.61 0.38
CA ARG A 179 12.72 -6.27 1.56
C ARG A 179 11.22 -6.19 1.26
N ILE A 180 10.85 -5.91 0.03
CA ILE A 180 9.46 -5.85 -0.45
C ILE A 180 8.68 -7.17 -0.31
N PHE A 181 9.35 -8.29 -0.12
CA PHE A 181 8.71 -9.60 0.06
C PHE A 181 8.72 -10.08 1.52
N ILE A 182 9.40 -9.37 2.43
CA ILE A 182 9.36 -9.65 3.86
C ILE A 182 8.12 -8.98 4.45
N VAL A 183 7.12 -9.76 4.85
CA VAL A 183 5.79 -9.26 5.22
C VAL A 183 5.53 -9.37 6.72
N TYR A 184 5.70 -10.54 7.29
CA TYR A 184 5.26 -10.84 8.67
C TYR A 184 6.40 -10.92 9.66
N ASN A 185 7.46 -11.65 9.33
CA ASN A 185 8.59 -11.89 10.22
C ASN A 185 9.90 -11.80 9.45
N TYR A 186 10.74 -10.83 9.84
CA TYR A 186 12.02 -10.59 9.19
C TYR A 186 12.95 -11.81 9.31
N ASP A 187 13.07 -12.40 10.49
CA ASP A 187 14.04 -13.47 10.74
C ASP A 187 13.71 -14.75 9.95
N ASP A 188 12.41 -15.05 9.82
CA ASP A 188 11.95 -16.25 9.11
C ASP A 188 11.94 -16.07 7.58
N GLU A 189 11.67 -14.86 7.09
CA GLU A 189 11.44 -14.59 5.68
C GLU A 189 12.70 -14.14 4.93
N ASN A 190 13.67 -13.52 5.63
CA ASN A 190 14.87 -12.94 5.01
C ASN A 190 15.68 -13.99 4.22
N GLY A 191 15.84 -15.20 4.76
CA GLY A 191 16.54 -16.29 4.07
C GLY A 191 15.89 -16.65 2.74
N LEU A 192 14.56 -16.65 2.66
CA LEU A 192 13.82 -16.92 1.43
C LEU A 192 13.94 -15.79 0.41
N THR A 193 13.89 -14.54 0.86
CA THR A 193 14.00 -13.38 -0.04
C THR A 193 15.40 -13.19 -0.59
N LEU A 194 16.44 -13.59 0.14
CA LEU A 194 17.82 -13.65 -0.38
C LEU A 194 17.96 -14.59 -1.58
N ILE A 195 17.21 -15.70 -1.61
CA ILE A 195 17.17 -16.60 -2.79
C ILE A 195 16.65 -15.84 -4.02
N TYR A 196 15.62 -15.01 -3.84
CA TYR A 196 15.12 -14.16 -4.93
C TYR A 196 16.12 -13.10 -5.35
N SER A 197 16.79 -12.44 -4.42
CA SER A 197 17.84 -11.46 -4.70
C SER A 197 18.97 -12.07 -5.49
N PHE A 198 19.42 -13.26 -5.10
CA PHE A 198 20.45 -13.99 -5.85
C PHE A 198 20.00 -14.33 -7.27
N PHE A 199 18.76 -14.77 -7.44
CA PHE A 199 18.18 -15.01 -8.77
C PHE A 199 18.20 -13.73 -9.63
N VAL A 200 17.80 -12.59 -9.06
CA VAL A 200 17.81 -11.29 -9.76
C VAL A 200 19.23 -10.92 -10.20
N LEU A 201 20.23 -11.12 -9.34
CA LEU A 201 21.65 -10.88 -9.68
C LEU A 201 22.13 -11.79 -10.82
N LEU A 202 21.76 -13.07 -10.80
CA LEU A 202 22.08 -14.00 -11.90
C LEU A 202 21.39 -13.56 -13.21
N ALA A 203 20.14 -13.13 -13.15
CA ALA A 203 19.40 -12.64 -14.31
C ALA A 203 20.04 -11.37 -14.90
N LEU A 204 20.50 -10.45 -14.04
CA LEU A 204 21.24 -9.25 -14.44
C LEU A 204 22.58 -9.63 -15.10
N GLY A 205 23.37 -10.48 -14.46
CA GLY A 205 24.64 -10.98 -15.02
C GLY A 205 24.41 -11.61 -16.40
N TRP A 206 23.44 -12.51 -16.51
CA TRP A 206 23.10 -13.13 -17.81
C TRP A 206 22.71 -12.08 -18.86
N SER A 207 21.90 -11.11 -18.48
CA SER A 207 21.47 -10.04 -19.39
C SER A 207 22.64 -9.18 -19.91
N ILE A 208 23.64 -8.93 -19.07
CA ILE A 208 24.87 -8.22 -19.47
C ILE A 208 25.67 -9.03 -20.49
N PHE A 209 25.83 -10.34 -20.28
CA PHE A 209 26.58 -11.21 -21.20
C PHE A 209 25.90 -11.36 -22.57
N GLU A 210 24.55 -11.40 -22.59
CA GLU A 210 23.78 -11.50 -23.83
C GLU A 210 23.60 -10.17 -24.56
N ARG A 211 23.88 -9.02 -23.94
CA ARG A 211 23.64 -7.67 -24.46
C ARG A 211 24.15 -7.43 -25.89
N LYS A 212 25.22 -8.10 -26.29
CA LYS A 212 25.79 -8.00 -27.67
C LYS A 212 24.91 -8.64 -28.74
N LYS A 213 23.96 -9.51 -28.36
CA LYS A 213 23.07 -10.27 -29.26
C LYS A 213 21.64 -9.75 -29.28
N ILE A 214 21.28 -8.79 -28.40
CA ILE A 214 19.90 -8.40 -28.12
C ILE A 214 19.66 -6.98 -28.62
N ASN A 215 18.49 -6.75 -29.22
CA ASN A 215 17.98 -5.40 -29.50
C ASN A 215 17.75 -4.68 -28.17
N PHE A 216 18.71 -3.81 -27.80
CA PHE A 216 18.65 -3.04 -26.56
C PHE A 216 17.53 -2.00 -26.61
N GLN A 217 16.55 -2.17 -25.77
CA GLN A 217 15.48 -1.19 -25.61
C GLN A 217 15.90 -0.15 -24.55
N LEU A 218 16.16 1.07 -25.02
CA LEU A 218 16.65 2.16 -24.17
C LEU A 218 15.65 2.52 -23.04
N PHE A 219 14.35 2.49 -23.33
CA PHE A 219 13.34 2.94 -22.39
C PHE A 219 13.25 2.09 -21.10
N PRO A 220 13.11 0.74 -21.13
CA PRO A 220 13.11 -0.05 -19.91
C PRO A 220 14.38 0.10 -19.08
N TYR A 221 15.53 0.27 -19.74
CA TYR A 221 16.79 0.55 -19.06
C TYR A 221 16.77 1.90 -18.34
N LEU A 222 16.27 2.96 -18.99
CA LEU A 222 16.12 4.28 -18.37
C LEU A 222 15.18 4.25 -17.18
N LEU A 223 14.07 3.49 -17.25
CA LEU A 223 13.17 3.30 -16.13
C LEU A 223 13.91 2.71 -14.92
N VAL A 224 14.62 1.61 -15.11
CA VAL A 224 15.38 0.96 -14.03
C VAL A 224 16.39 1.93 -13.42
N LEU A 225 17.15 2.65 -14.24
CA LEU A 225 18.16 3.60 -13.77
C LEU A 225 17.54 4.75 -12.97
N VAL A 226 16.45 5.33 -13.47
CA VAL A 226 15.78 6.45 -12.80
C VAL A 226 15.19 6.02 -11.47
N PHE A 227 14.51 4.88 -11.40
CA PHE A 227 13.96 4.41 -10.12
C PHE A 227 15.05 3.98 -9.14
N LEU A 228 16.16 3.41 -9.62
CA LEU A 228 17.31 3.14 -8.77
C LEU A 228 17.88 4.44 -8.16
N LEU A 229 18.06 5.49 -8.96
CA LEU A 229 18.53 6.79 -8.46
C LEU A 229 17.53 7.40 -7.47
N MET A 230 16.23 7.29 -7.72
CA MET A 230 15.19 7.81 -6.84
C MET A 230 15.21 7.20 -5.45
N ILE A 231 15.60 5.92 -5.30
CA ILE A 231 15.74 5.27 -3.98
C ILE A 231 16.71 6.05 -3.08
N PHE A 232 17.79 6.59 -3.64
CA PHE A 232 18.83 7.29 -2.88
C PHE A 232 18.59 8.79 -2.76
N ILE A 233 17.72 9.38 -3.58
CA ILE A 233 17.48 10.84 -3.60
C ILE A 233 16.24 11.20 -2.79
N LEU A 234 15.19 10.38 -2.81
CA LEU A 234 13.93 10.71 -2.16
C LEU A 234 13.97 10.37 -0.66
N PRO A 235 13.30 11.18 0.17
CA PRO A 235 13.18 10.88 1.60
C PRO A 235 12.27 9.67 1.85
N ASP A 236 12.46 9.01 2.98
CA ASP A 236 11.61 7.90 3.42
C ASP A 236 10.25 8.40 3.94
N SER A 237 10.25 9.56 4.61
CA SER A 237 9.00 10.21 5.00
C SER A 237 8.91 11.63 4.43
N LEU A 238 7.71 11.96 3.93
CA LEU A 238 7.41 13.26 3.35
C LEU A 238 5.94 13.59 3.59
N ALA A 239 5.66 14.79 4.09
CA ALA A 239 4.30 15.30 4.29
C ALA A 239 3.39 14.34 5.09
N SER A 240 3.88 13.82 6.21
CA SER A 240 3.23 12.83 7.07
C SER A 240 3.04 11.43 6.45
N GLY A 241 3.52 11.20 5.22
CA GLY A 241 3.56 9.88 4.61
C GLY A 241 4.91 9.21 4.88
N GLY A 242 4.92 8.01 5.47
CA GLY A 242 6.12 7.22 5.75
C GLY A 242 6.36 6.09 4.75
N ILE A 243 7.48 5.38 4.93
CA ILE A 243 7.89 4.19 4.16
C ILE A 243 7.89 4.40 2.64
N LEU A 244 8.28 5.62 2.20
CA LEU A 244 8.34 5.91 0.77
C LEU A 244 9.46 5.12 0.09
N SER A 245 10.59 4.90 0.77
CA SER A 245 11.73 4.15 0.25
C SER A 245 11.34 2.75 -0.20
N ILE A 246 10.62 1.98 0.63
CA ILE A 246 10.18 0.62 0.27
C ILE A 246 9.20 0.61 -0.92
N ARG A 247 8.37 1.67 -1.06
CA ARG A 247 7.46 1.84 -2.20
C ARG A 247 8.23 2.10 -3.50
N ILE A 248 9.31 2.89 -3.44
CA ILE A 248 10.16 3.15 -4.60
C ILE A 248 10.97 1.89 -4.94
N ILE A 249 11.48 1.16 -3.95
CA ILE A 249 12.14 -0.14 -4.14
C ILE A 249 11.19 -1.12 -4.85
N GLN A 250 9.91 -1.17 -4.49
CA GLN A 250 8.92 -1.97 -5.20
C GLN A 250 8.82 -1.58 -6.68
N LEU A 251 8.73 -0.28 -6.97
CA LEU A 251 8.65 0.21 -8.35
C LEU A 251 9.95 -0.07 -9.12
N PHE A 252 11.10 0.06 -8.48
CA PHE A 252 12.40 -0.32 -9.07
C PHE A 252 12.41 -1.80 -9.49
N PHE A 253 12.01 -2.71 -8.62
CA PHE A 253 11.95 -4.14 -8.96
C PHE A 253 10.92 -4.42 -10.06
N LEU A 254 9.76 -3.77 -10.04
CA LEU A 254 8.77 -3.88 -11.13
C LEU A 254 9.34 -3.40 -12.46
N CYS A 255 10.07 -2.27 -12.48
CA CYS A 255 10.76 -1.78 -13.68
C CYS A 255 11.87 -2.73 -14.15
N LEU A 256 12.58 -3.35 -13.20
CA LEU A 256 13.58 -4.36 -13.50
C LEU A 256 12.96 -5.61 -14.16
N MET A 257 11.79 -6.05 -13.70
CA MET A 257 11.04 -7.14 -14.34
C MET A 257 10.56 -6.75 -15.75
N ILE A 258 10.10 -5.50 -15.95
CA ILE A 258 9.76 -4.98 -17.29
C ILE A 258 11.00 -5.01 -18.20
N TYR A 259 12.16 -4.59 -17.67
CA TYR A 259 13.42 -4.65 -18.41
C TYR A 259 13.76 -6.08 -18.85
N PHE A 260 13.74 -7.04 -17.93
CA PHE A 260 14.00 -8.46 -18.27
C PHE A 260 12.98 -9.01 -19.27
N ALA A 261 11.70 -8.67 -19.09
CA ALA A 261 10.63 -9.13 -19.97
C ALA A 261 10.67 -8.48 -21.36
N SER A 262 11.24 -7.27 -21.48
CA SER A 262 11.38 -6.58 -22.76
C SER A 262 12.57 -7.09 -23.62
N MET A 263 13.46 -7.87 -23.03
CA MET A 263 14.62 -8.43 -23.75
C MET A 263 14.18 -9.66 -24.57
N GLU A 264 14.68 -9.74 -25.79
CA GLU A 264 14.61 -10.99 -26.56
C GLU A 264 15.42 -12.06 -25.82
N SER A 265 14.80 -13.15 -25.43
CA SER A 265 15.45 -14.22 -24.68
C SER A 265 15.19 -15.56 -25.35
N SER A 266 16.12 -16.52 -25.18
CA SER A 266 15.88 -17.90 -25.59
C SER A 266 14.66 -18.48 -24.85
N ALA A 267 13.96 -19.42 -25.47
CA ALA A 267 12.83 -20.10 -24.84
C ALA A 267 13.22 -20.71 -23.49
N PHE A 268 14.41 -21.31 -23.40
CA PHE A 268 14.94 -21.90 -22.16
C PHE A 268 15.04 -20.85 -21.03
N LYS A 269 15.62 -19.68 -21.32
CA LYS A 269 15.73 -18.59 -20.34
C LYS A 269 14.36 -18.10 -19.87
N SER A 270 13.42 -17.93 -20.81
CA SER A 270 12.04 -17.51 -20.47
C SER A 270 11.33 -18.52 -19.58
N TYR A 271 11.47 -19.82 -19.86
CA TYR A 271 10.91 -20.87 -19.00
C TYR A 271 11.55 -20.90 -17.61
N LEU A 272 12.88 -20.77 -17.54
CA LEU A 272 13.61 -20.75 -16.27
C LEU A 272 13.18 -19.57 -15.41
N MET A 273 13.14 -18.36 -15.98
CA MET A 273 12.79 -17.14 -15.25
C MET A 273 11.30 -17.15 -14.79
N ALA A 274 10.39 -17.56 -15.66
CA ALA A 274 8.98 -17.70 -15.34
C ALA A 274 8.76 -18.80 -14.28
N GLY A 275 9.37 -19.95 -14.45
CA GLY A 275 9.27 -21.08 -13.52
C GLY A 275 9.79 -20.74 -12.13
N PHE A 276 10.96 -20.06 -12.06
CA PHE A 276 11.51 -19.58 -10.79
C PHE A 276 10.54 -18.60 -10.11
N SER A 277 10.05 -17.60 -10.84
CA SER A 277 9.17 -16.56 -10.27
C SER A 277 7.86 -17.16 -9.74
N VAL A 278 7.26 -18.09 -10.47
CA VAL A 278 6.05 -18.80 -10.00
C VAL A 278 6.37 -19.67 -8.80
N GLY A 279 7.46 -20.45 -8.85
CA GLY A 279 7.91 -21.31 -7.75
C GLY A 279 8.19 -20.50 -6.48
N PHE A 280 8.90 -19.37 -6.59
CA PHE A 280 9.13 -18.45 -5.48
C PHE A 280 7.82 -17.91 -4.91
N SER A 281 6.89 -17.48 -5.77
CA SER A 281 5.57 -16.99 -5.33
C SER A 281 4.79 -18.05 -4.57
N CYS A 282 4.76 -19.28 -5.08
CA CYS A 282 4.10 -20.40 -4.40
C CYS A 282 4.76 -20.70 -3.04
N MET A 283 6.09 -20.68 -2.99
CA MET A 283 6.84 -20.89 -1.75
C MET A 283 6.49 -19.80 -0.70
N MET A 284 6.50 -18.52 -1.08
CA MET A 284 6.13 -17.42 -0.18
C MET A 284 4.67 -17.53 0.26
N MET A 285 3.74 -17.86 -0.63
CA MET A 285 2.33 -18.06 -0.27
C MET A 285 2.14 -19.19 0.75
N LEU A 286 2.82 -20.31 0.56
CA LEU A 286 2.77 -21.44 1.51
C LEU A 286 3.39 -21.05 2.85
N HIS A 287 4.48 -20.30 2.85
CA HIS A 287 5.13 -19.81 4.06
C HIS A 287 4.24 -18.82 4.83
N HIS A 288 3.58 -17.90 4.14
CA HIS A 288 2.70 -16.89 4.75
C HIS A 288 1.34 -17.43 5.19
N TYR A 289 0.89 -18.56 4.63
CA TYR A 289 -0.47 -19.09 4.84
C TYR A 289 -0.84 -19.29 6.33
N PRO A 290 0.00 -19.87 7.20
CA PRO A 290 -0.35 -20.05 8.62
C PRO A 290 -0.60 -18.71 9.32
N THR A 291 0.26 -17.71 9.08
CA THR A 291 0.12 -16.37 9.67
C THR A 291 -1.13 -15.66 9.14
N GLN A 292 -1.37 -15.72 7.82
CA GLN A 292 -2.58 -15.14 7.22
C GLN A 292 -3.85 -15.78 7.76
N LYS A 293 -3.85 -17.10 7.93
CA LYS A 293 -4.98 -17.81 8.53
C LYS A 293 -5.22 -17.35 9.96
N GLY A 294 -4.17 -17.28 10.80
CA GLY A 294 -4.29 -16.79 12.17
C GLY A 294 -4.87 -15.37 12.24
N LEU A 295 -4.35 -14.44 11.41
CA LEU A 295 -4.88 -13.07 11.33
C LEU A 295 -6.35 -13.03 10.85
N SER A 296 -6.73 -13.93 9.93
CA SER A 296 -8.12 -14.03 9.48
C SER A 296 -9.04 -14.56 10.58
N ASP A 297 -8.59 -15.53 11.36
CA ASP A 297 -9.34 -16.07 12.50
C ASP A 297 -9.49 -14.99 13.60
N ASP A 298 -8.43 -14.22 13.87
CA ASP A 298 -8.46 -13.07 14.78
C ASP A 298 -9.46 -12.00 14.31
N ALA A 299 -9.43 -11.62 13.02
CA ALA A 299 -10.40 -10.67 12.45
C ALA A 299 -11.84 -11.17 12.57
N GLN A 300 -12.06 -12.49 12.43
CA GLN A 300 -13.38 -13.09 12.61
C GLN A 300 -13.90 -12.93 14.04
N SER A 301 -13.03 -13.00 15.08
CA SER A 301 -13.40 -12.73 16.47
C SER A 301 -13.94 -11.30 16.65
N PHE A 302 -13.30 -10.30 16.02
CA PHE A 302 -13.82 -8.92 16.03
C PHE A 302 -15.17 -8.80 15.31
N ILE A 303 -15.36 -9.47 14.17
CA ILE A 303 -16.61 -9.49 13.44
C ILE A 303 -17.73 -10.08 14.32
N HIS A 304 -17.48 -11.21 14.99
CA HIS A 304 -18.46 -11.84 15.89
C HIS A 304 -18.81 -10.93 17.08
N ALA A 305 -17.80 -10.36 17.75
CA ALA A 305 -18.04 -9.41 18.85
C ALA A 305 -18.86 -8.18 18.37
N GLY A 306 -18.59 -7.71 17.15
CA GLY A 306 -19.29 -6.59 16.52
C GLY A 306 -20.79 -6.83 16.31
N THR A 307 -21.24 -8.08 16.16
CA THR A 307 -22.67 -8.39 15.98
C THR A 307 -23.54 -8.03 17.20
N SER A 308 -22.94 -7.86 18.37
CA SER A 308 -23.63 -7.47 19.60
C SER A 308 -23.73 -5.94 19.79
N LEU A 309 -23.15 -5.15 18.89
CA LEU A 309 -23.16 -3.69 18.95
C LEU A 309 -24.29 -3.09 18.10
N ASN A 310 -24.68 -1.85 18.44
CA ASN A 310 -25.63 -1.04 17.69
C ASN A 310 -24.93 0.16 17.02
N GLU A 311 -25.58 0.78 16.04
CA GLU A 311 -25.03 1.92 15.27
C GLU A 311 -24.74 3.18 16.11
N HIS A 312 -25.34 3.30 17.30
CA HIS A 312 -25.12 4.43 18.22
C HIS A 312 -24.02 4.18 19.25
N ASP A 313 -23.48 2.96 19.28
CA ASP A 313 -22.42 2.62 20.24
C ASP A 313 -21.11 3.28 19.88
N LEU A 314 -20.38 3.68 20.93
CA LEU A 314 -19.03 4.21 20.84
C LEU A 314 -18.08 3.22 21.51
N VAL A 315 -17.18 2.65 20.72
CA VAL A 315 -16.28 1.57 21.14
C VAL A 315 -14.86 2.10 21.27
N MET A 316 -14.26 1.92 22.43
CA MET A 316 -12.85 2.18 22.70
C MET A 316 -12.06 0.87 22.60
N PRO A 317 -11.07 0.74 21.70
CA PRO A 317 -10.22 -0.44 21.63
C PRO A 317 -9.06 -0.34 22.61
N LEU A 318 -8.79 -1.41 23.34
CA LEU A 318 -7.59 -1.61 24.13
C LEU A 318 -6.83 -2.80 23.54
N ASN A 319 -5.72 -2.54 22.86
CA ASN A 319 -4.94 -3.56 22.18
C ASN A 319 -3.64 -3.85 22.94
N TYR A 320 -3.54 -5.03 23.54
CA TYR A 320 -2.35 -5.53 24.26
C TYR A 320 -1.48 -6.45 23.42
N SER A 321 -1.81 -6.65 22.13
CA SER A 321 -1.01 -7.53 21.28
C SER A 321 0.32 -6.87 20.87
N PRO A 322 1.44 -7.58 20.96
CA PRO A 322 2.72 -7.10 20.42
C PRO A 322 2.79 -7.18 18.89
N ASN A 323 1.84 -7.85 18.25
CA ASN A 323 1.80 -7.96 16.80
C ASN A 323 1.17 -6.71 16.18
N TRP A 324 1.95 -5.94 15.47
CA TRP A 324 1.52 -4.71 14.79
C TRP A 324 0.38 -4.94 13.77
N MET A 325 0.25 -6.16 13.20
CA MET A 325 -0.84 -6.53 12.29
C MET A 325 -2.22 -6.51 12.96
N HIS A 326 -2.27 -6.54 14.30
CA HIS A 326 -3.53 -6.39 15.05
C HIS A 326 -3.97 -4.93 15.20
N SER A 327 -3.12 -3.97 14.81
CA SER A 327 -3.50 -2.56 14.79
C SER A 327 -4.70 -2.35 13.86
N ASN A 328 -5.69 -1.59 14.32
CA ASN A 328 -6.92 -1.27 13.59
C ASN A 328 -7.87 -2.45 13.31
N MET A 329 -7.61 -3.67 13.78
CA MET A 329 -8.54 -4.79 13.60
C MET A 329 -9.91 -4.57 14.26
N CYS A 330 -9.97 -3.78 15.32
CA CYS A 330 -11.23 -3.42 15.97
C CYS A 330 -12.21 -2.70 15.02
N SER A 331 -11.70 -2.08 13.96
CA SER A 331 -12.52 -1.46 12.91
C SER A 331 -13.47 -2.44 12.20
N TYR A 332 -13.19 -3.76 12.20
CA TYR A 332 -14.13 -4.77 11.70
C TYR A 332 -15.44 -4.82 12.48
N MET A 333 -15.42 -4.48 13.77
CA MET A 333 -16.66 -4.37 14.57
C MET A 333 -17.55 -3.27 14.02
N GLY A 334 -17.00 -2.10 13.72
CA GLY A 334 -17.73 -0.99 13.09
C GLY A 334 -18.22 -1.33 11.68
N ALA A 335 -17.48 -2.12 10.92
CA ALA A 335 -17.86 -2.55 9.57
C ALA A 335 -19.16 -3.39 9.55
N VAL A 336 -19.43 -4.16 10.60
CA VAL A 336 -20.63 -5.02 10.69
C VAL A 336 -21.77 -4.38 11.46
N SER A 337 -21.48 -3.60 12.51
CA SER A 337 -22.51 -2.99 13.41
C SER A 337 -22.86 -1.56 13.04
N LYS A 338 -22.02 -0.88 12.26
CA LYS A 338 -22.02 0.58 12.04
C LYS A 338 -21.74 1.40 13.31
N ALA A 339 -21.31 0.74 14.39
CA ALA A 339 -20.86 1.42 15.61
C ALA A 339 -19.64 2.29 15.31
N MET A 340 -19.47 3.36 16.07
CA MET A 340 -18.29 4.20 15.98
C MET A 340 -17.15 3.55 16.78
N VAL A 341 -16.10 3.12 16.10
CA VAL A 341 -14.91 2.54 16.72
C VAL A 341 -13.78 3.57 16.69
N LEU A 342 -13.16 3.84 17.84
CA LEU A 342 -12.08 4.80 18.01
C LEU A 342 -10.71 4.20 17.60
N ASP A 343 -10.69 3.38 16.57
CA ASP A 343 -9.48 2.69 16.07
C ASP A 343 -9.02 3.24 14.70
N ASN A 344 -9.66 4.30 14.23
CA ASN A 344 -9.33 4.85 12.93
C ASN A 344 -8.36 6.04 13.06
N TYR A 345 -7.11 5.86 12.67
CA TYR A 345 -6.10 6.91 12.69
C TYR A 345 -6.25 7.90 11.51
N GLU A 346 -6.90 7.53 10.43
CA GLU A 346 -6.99 8.38 9.22
C GLU A 346 -7.58 9.77 9.50
N PRO A 347 -8.66 9.93 10.29
CA PRO A 347 -9.21 11.24 10.61
C PRO A 347 -8.28 12.13 11.45
N THR A 348 -7.23 11.56 12.05
CA THR A 348 -6.23 12.31 12.82
C THR A 348 -5.15 12.92 11.93
N GLN A 349 -5.05 12.43 10.69
CA GLN A 349 -4.06 12.86 9.71
C GLN A 349 -4.65 13.94 8.80
N GLY A 350 -4.12 15.13 8.82
CA GLY A 350 -4.69 16.27 8.10
C GLY A 350 -4.70 16.19 6.57
N HIS A 351 -4.10 15.16 5.99
CA HIS A 351 -4.08 14.94 4.54
C HIS A 351 -5.14 13.92 4.06
N PHE A 352 -5.85 13.24 4.98
CA PHE A 352 -6.99 12.40 4.63
C PHE A 352 -8.26 13.24 4.47
N PRO A 353 -9.19 12.82 3.58
CA PRO A 353 -10.46 13.52 3.39
C PRO A 353 -11.43 13.31 4.55
N LEU A 354 -11.17 12.35 5.44
CA LEU A 354 -11.94 12.10 6.65
C LEU A 354 -11.38 12.97 7.77
N VAL A 355 -12.28 13.61 8.52
CA VAL A 355 -11.91 14.40 9.70
C VAL A 355 -12.88 14.09 10.84
N TRP A 356 -12.40 14.16 12.07
CA TRP A 356 -13.26 14.09 13.22
C TRP A 356 -14.22 15.30 13.25
N LYS A 357 -15.49 15.04 13.52
CA LYS A 357 -16.55 16.07 13.49
C LYS A 357 -16.25 17.22 14.47
N GLU A 358 -15.74 16.90 15.63
CA GLU A 358 -15.44 17.83 16.72
C GLU A 358 -14.03 18.38 16.60
N LYS A 359 -13.42 18.68 15.58
CA LYS A 359 -12.08 19.32 15.43
C LYS A 359 -11.00 18.89 16.45
N CYS A 360 -11.33 17.98 17.36
CA CYS A 360 -10.50 17.47 18.42
C CYS A 360 -10.15 16.01 18.11
N ASN A 361 -8.86 15.71 18.11
CA ASN A 361 -8.41 14.35 17.91
C ASN A 361 -8.69 13.54 19.20
N PRO A 362 -9.54 12.47 19.14
CA PRO A 362 -9.79 11.62 20.29
C PRO A 362 -8.53 11.07 20.92
N GLU A 363 -7.54 10.73 20.12
CA GLU A 363 -6.27 10.20 20.54
C GLU A 363 -5.49 11.15 21.47
N LYS A 364 -5.56 12.46 21.20
CA LYS A 364 -4.89 13.47 22.03
C LYS A 364 -5.51 13.62 23.42
N VAL A 365 -6.80 13.36 23.53
CA VAL A 365 -7.54 13.49 24.79
C VAL A 365 -7.62 12.15 25.52
N LEU A 366 -7.93 11.09 24.78
CA LEU A 366 -8.10 9.76 25.36
C LEU A 366 -6.75 9.14 25.83
N GLY A 367 -5.65 9.57 25.22
CA GLY A 367 -4.33 9.05 25.50
C GLY A 367 -4.00 7.82 24.65
N ASN A 368 -3.01 7.05 25.08
CA ASN A 368 -2.47 5.92 24.34
C ASN A 368 -3.35 4.67 24.53
N TYR A 369 -4.35 4.49 23.70
CA TYR A 369 -5.28 3.34 23.75
C TYR A 369 -5.04 2.30 22.66
N THR A 370 -4.28 2.66 21.62
CA THR A 370 -3.95 1.78 20.49
C THR A 370 -2.56 1.17 20.59
N SER A 371 -1.79 1.51 21.63
CA SER A 371 -0.47 0.94 21.83
C SER A 371 -0.56 -0.54 22.15
N SER A 372 0.21 -1.34 21.45
CA SER A 372 0.25 -2.79 21.57
C SER A 372 0.74 -3.34 22.90
N ASN A 373 1.32 -2.53 23.77
CA ASN A 373 1.94 -3.06 25.00
C ASN A 373 1.23 -2.63 26.28
N HIS A 374 0.95 -1.34 26.45
CA HIS A 374 0.41 -0.81 27.72
C HIS A 374 -0.52 0.38 27.46
N PRO A 375 -1.82 0.14 27.12
CA PRO A 375 -2.77 1.23 26.93
C PRO A 375 -2.92 2.06 28.21
N CYS A 376 -2.82 3.38 28.06
CA CYS A 376 -2.97 4.34 29.14
C CYS A 376 -4.04 5.36 28.72
N VAL A 377 -5.23 5.28 29.33
CA VAL A 377 -6.41 6.02 28.84
C VAL A 377 -7.00 6.96 29.89
N HIS A 378 -7.42 8.13 29.45
CA HIS A 378 -8.05 9.19 30.24
C HIS A 378 -9.56 9.30 29.91
N LEU A 379 -10.32 8.24 30.28
CA LEU A 379 -11.73 8.11 29.92
C LEU A 379 -12.57 9.31 30.39
N ASN A 380 -12.37 9.76 31.65
CA ASN A 380 -13.16 10.87 32.22
C ASN A 380 -12.89 12.19 31.48
N GLU A 381 -11.64 12.44 31.10
CA GLU A 381 -11.25 13.63 30.35
C GLU A 381 -11.87 13.61 28.95
N PHE A 382 -11.85 12.47 28.28
CA PHE A 382 -12.53 12.27 27.00
C PHE A 382 -14.04 12.59 27.10
N GLU A 383 -14.72 11.99 28.06
CA GLU A 383 -16.16 12.15 28.23
C GLU A 383 -16.56 13.60 28.58
N GLN A 384 -15.74 14.29 29.37
CA GLN A 384 -15.95 15.71 29.68
C GLN A 384 -15.71 16.60 28.44
N THR A 385 -14.66 16.32 27.69
CA THR A 385 -14.30 17.12 26.51
C THR A 385 -15.32 16.98 25.38
N PHE A 386 -15.75 15.74 25.09
CA PHE A 386 -16.62 15.46 23.96
C PHE A 386 -18.12 15.42 24.35
N GLN A 387 -18.45 15.53 25.62
CA GLN A 387 -19.83 15.39 26.15
C GLN A 387 -20.50 14.09 25.64
N ARG A 388 -19.68 13.03 25.48
CA ARG A 388 -20.10 11.76 24.91
C ARG A 388 -19.49 10.61 25.71
N LYS A 389 -20.33 9.66 26.10
CA LYS A 389 -19.90 8.50 26.88
C LYS A 389 -19.44 7.37 25.99
N ILE A 390 -18.31 6.73 26.34
CA ILE A 390 -17.90 5.47 25.77
C ILE A 390 -18.85 4.39 26.27
N THR A 391 -19.56 3.74 25.32
CA THR A 391 -20.58 2.72 25.65
C THR A 391 -19.99 1.34 25.79
N HIS A 392 -18.94 1.05 25.00
CA HIS A 392 -18.26 -0.25 24.99
C HIS A 392 -16.75 -0.09 24.99
N VAL A 393 -16.09 -1.09 25.54
CA VAL A 393 -14.62 -1.24 25.50
C VAL A 393 -14.30 -2.63 24.98
N THR A 394 -13.41 -2.70 24.01
CA THR A 394 -12.86 -3.96 23.51
C THR A 394 -11.48 -4.15 24.09
N VAL A 395 -11.22 -5.31 24.71
CA VAL A 395 -9.89 -5.70 25.21
C VAL A 395 -9.38 -6.86 24.35
N TRP A 396 -8.27 -6.64 23.66
CA TRP A 396 -7.63 -7.63 22.82
C TRP A 396 -6.34 -8.14 23.46
N LYS A 397 -6.26 -9.48 23.69
CA LYS A 397 -5.11 -10.15 24.31
C LYS A 397 -4.72 -9.57 25.67
N GLY A 398 -5.71 -9.26 26.51
CA GLY A 398 -5.53 -8.63 27.83
C GLY A 398 -4.73 -9.45 28.85
N GLU A 399 -4.46 -10.74 28.59
CA GLU A 399 -3.62 -11.59 29.44
C GLU A 399 -2.15 -11.14 29.49
N ASN A 400 -1.72 -10.33 28.54
CA ASN A 400 -0.38 -9.75 28.49
C ASN A 400 -0.24 -8.46 29.32
N SER A 401 -1.30 -8.04 30.05
CA SER A 401 -1.23 -6.88 30.93
C SER A 401 -0.18 -7.08 32.02
N ASN A 402 0.77 -6.15 32.12
CA ASN A 402 1.81 -6.21 33.12
C ASN A 402 1.27 -5.66 34.45
N ALA A 403 0.97 -6.53 35.39
CA ALA A 403 0.41 -6.15 36.70
C ALA A 403 1.25 -5.14 37.50
N ALA A 404 2.49 -4.90 37.07
CA ALA A 404 3.39 -3.92 37.67
C ALA A 404 3.25 -2.51 37.09
N ASP A 405 2.60 -2.37 35.92
CA ASP A 405 2.40 -1.06 35.25
C ASP A 405 1.25 -0.28 35.91
N SER A 406 1.50 0.97 36.27
CA SER A 406 0.52 1.84 36.92
C SER A 406 -0.65 2.17 36.00
N CYS A 407 -0.43 2.26 34.69
CA CYS A 407 -1.49 2.48 33.69
C CYS A 407 -2.40 1.27 33.58
N ASP A 408 -1.85 0.06 33.50
CA ASP A 408 -2.63 -1.17 33.46
C ASP A 408 -3.49 -1.35 34.70
N GLN A 409 -2.94 -1.05 35.88
CA GLN A 409 -3.73 -1.08 37.13
C GLN A 409 -4.90 -0.09 37.11
N ALA A 410 -4.66 1.15 36.66
CA ALA A 410 -5.69 2.17 36.59
C ALA A 410 -6.79 1.81 35.56
N VAL A 411 -6.39 1.32 34.38
CA VAL A 411 -7.32 0.86 33.34
C VAL A 411 -8.14 -0.33 33.83
N ASN A 412 -7.52 -1.33 34.45
CA ASN A 412 -8.20 -2.50 34.98
C ASN A 412 -9.19 -2.14 36.10
N ALA A 413 -8.82 -1.21 37.00
CA ALA A 413 -9.73 -0.71 38.05
C ALA A 413 -10.96 -0.01 37.43
N LEU A 414 -10.74 0.86 36.44
CA LEU A 414 -11.79 1.56 35.70
C LEU A 414 -12.73 0.59 34.98
N LEU A 415 -12.19 -0.43 34.30
CA LEU A 415 -12.99 -1.44 33.61
C LEU A 415 -13.87 -2.22 34.60
N LYS A 416 -13.31 -2.66 35.73
CA LYS A 416 -14.06 -3.37 36.77
C LYS A 416 -15.17 -2.53 37.41
N ASP A 417 -14.90 -1.24 37.59
CA ASP A 417 -15.86 -0.31 38.19
C ASP A 417 -17.03 0.02 37.24
N GLN A 418 -16.70 0.44 36.01
CA GLN A 418 -17.67 1.07 35.10
C GLN A 418 -18.24 0.14 34.02
N PHE A 419 -17.62 -1.02 33.76
CA PHE A 419 -18.02 -1.91 32.68
C PHE A 419 -18.31 -3.33 33.15
N LYS A 420 -19.07 -4.07 32.36
CA LYS A 420 -19.35 -5.50 32.52
C LYS A 420 -19.09 -6.23 31.20
N VAL A 421 -18.55 -7.44 31.25
CA VAL A 421 -18.34 -8.29 30.09
C VAL A 421 -19.67 -8.69 29.49
N THR A 422 -19.83 -8.48 28.18
CA THR A 422 -21.02 -8.85 27.41
C THR A 422 -20.74 -9.90 26.34
N TYR A 423 -19.50 -9.97 25.89
CA TYR A 423 -19.01 -11.01 24.96
C TYR A 423 -17.56 -11.35 25.33
N GLN A 424 -17.20 -12.60 25.20
CA GLN A 424 -15.82 -13.06 25.42
C GLN A 424 -15.55 -14.30 24.57
N ASP A 425 -14.40 -14.34 23.94
CA ASP A 425 -13.78 -15.53 23.39
C ASP A 425 -12.32 -15.64 23.85
N ASN A 426 -11.50 -16.49 23.20
CA ASN A 426 -10.13 -16.77 23.63
C ASN A 426 -9.21 -15.53 23.66
N ASN A 427 -9.43 -14.55 22.79
CA ASN A 427 -8.54 -13.42 22.58
C ASN A 427 -9.20 -12.06 22.81
N ILE A 428 -10.53 -11.97 22.74
CA ILE A 428 -11.28 -10.74 22.79
C ILE A 428 -12.31 -10.73 23.91
N GLN A 429 -12.38 -9.62 24.62
CA GLN A 429 -13.47 -9.30 25.54
C GLN A 429 -14.15 -8.02 25.09
N LEU A 430 -15.45 -8.04 24.95
CA LEU A 430 -16.27 -6.85 24.76
C LEU A 430 -16.99 -6.56 26.07
N LEU A 431 -16.77 -5.35 26.58
CA LEU A 431 -17.37 -4.88 27.82
C LEU A 431 -18.38 -3.77 27.49
N SER A 432 -19.57 -3.81 28.06
CA SER A 432 -20.55 -2.73 27.99
C SER A 432 -20.56 -1.92 29.29
N ARG A 433 -20.85 -0.62 29.18
CA ARG A 433 -20.97 0.25 30.34
C ARG A 433 -22.10 -0.23 31.26
N LYS A 434 -21.86 -0.24 32.56
CA LYS A 434 -22.87 -0.49 33.56
C LYS A 434 -23.90 0.67 33.54
N LYS A 435 -25.19 0.34 33.66
CA LYS A 435 -26.28 1.34 33.69
C LYS A 435 -26.31 2.09 35.02
#